data_6a43045a64072e2401144cb0894ba4c3
#
_entry.id   6a43045a64072e2401144cb0894ba4c3
#
_cell.length_a   1.000
_cell.length_b   1.000
_cell.length_c   1.000
_cell.angle_alpha   90.00
_cell.angle_beta   90.00
_cell.angle_gamma   90.00
#
_symmetry.space_group_name_H-M   'P 1'
#
loop_
_entity.id
_entity.type
_entity.pdbx_description
1 polymer ?
#
loop_
_entity_poly.entity_id
_entity_poly.type
_entity_poly.pdbx_seq_one_letter_code
_entity_poly.pdbx_strand_id
1 'polypeptide(L)'
;YRPIESPAPGIIERKSVSVPLQTGIKAIDSMIPIGRGQRELIIGDRQTGKTVIALDTIINQKGKDVICVYVAIGQKNSTVAQLVDTLYKNGAMDYTIVVSASASELAPMQYIAPYSGCAMGEYFMNQGKDVLIVYDDLSKHAVAYRALSLLIRRPPGREAYPGDVFYLHSRLLERAARLAPEYGGGSLTALPIIETQAGDVSAYIPTNVISITDGQIFLETELFHSGIMPAVNPGISVSRVGGNAQIKAMKKVSGRLKLAYSQYRELQSFA
;
A
#
# COMPACT_ATOMS: atom_id res chain seq x y z
N TYR A 1 15.67 19.72 7.77
CA TYR A 1 14.38 19.57 8.42
C TYR A 1 13.28 19.70 7.37
N ARG A 2 12.26 18.83 7.44
CA ARG A 2 11.07 18.85 6.61
C ARG A 2 9.84 18.63 7.51
N PRO A 3 8.73 19.35 7.29
CA PRO A 3 7.48 19.09 8.00
C PRO A 3 6.99 17.65 7.72
N ILE A 4 6.45 16.99 8.73
CA ILE A 4 5.84 15.66 8.56
C ILE A 4 4.48 15.74 7.85
N GLU A 5 3.78 16.85 8.01
CA GLU A 5 2.59 17.19 7.23
C GLU A 5 2.95 18.20 6.15
N SER A 6 2.72 17.84 4.91
CA SER A 6 2.94 18.68 3.73
C SER A 6 1.75 18.51 2.79
N PRO A 7 1.37 19.56 2.05
CA PRO A 7 0.35 19.41 1.02
C PRO A 7 0.80 18.40 -0.05
N ALA A 8 -0.17 17.70 -0.62
CA ALA A 8 0.09 16.83 -1.76
C ALA A 8 0.55 17.65 -2.98
N PRO A 9 1.37 17.07 -3.89
CA PRO A 9 1.72 17.72 -5.13
C PRO A 9 0.49 18.18 -5.90
N GLY A 10 0.54 19.39 -6.45
CA GLY A 10 -0.53 19.96 -7.26
C GLY A 10 -0.68 19.27 -8.61
N ILE A 11 -1.74 19.61 -9.36
CA ILE A 11 -2.04 18.98 -10.67
C ILE A 11 -0.91 19.23 -11.67
N ILE A 12 -0.33 20.43 -11.68
CA ILE A 12 0.75 20.84 -12.60
C ILE A 12 2.05 20.08 -12.28
N GLU A 13 2.27 19.75 -11.00
CA GLU A 13 3.48 19.06 -10.55
C GLU A 13 3.47 17.56 -10.88
N ARG A 14 2.29 17.00 -11.19
CA ARG A 14 2.09 15.57 -11.43
C ARG A 14 2.31 15.21 -12.89
N LYS A 15 2.87 14.04 -13.10
CA LYS A 15 2.93 13.34 -14.39
C LYS A 15 2.16 12.04 -14.32
N SER A 16 1.55 11.65 -15.42
CA SER A 16 0.85 10.36 -15.52
C SER A 16 1.77 9.17 -15.24
N VAL A 17 1.25 8.17 -14.54
CA VAL A 17 1.94 6.92 -14.25
C VAL A 17 2.20 6.18 -15.57
N SER A 18 3.48 5.93 -15.88
CA SER A 18 3.90 5.31 -17.16
C SER A 18 5.14 4.41 -17.03
N VAL A 19 5.69 4.25 -15.84
CA VAL A 19 6.85 3.38 -15.57
C VAL A 19 6.43 2.30 -14.60
N PRO A 20 6.67 1.00 -14.88
CA PRO A 20 6.24 -0.07 -14.00
C PRO A 20 7.04 -0.08 -12.69
N LEU A 21 6.35 -0.37 -11.58
CA LEU A 21 6.94 -0.84 -10.35
C LEU A 21 6.76 -2.36 -10.33
N GLN A 22 7.82 -3.09 -10.55
CA GLN A 22 7.78 -4.55 -10.58
C GLN A 22 7.79 -5.10 -9.16
N THR A 23 6.73 -5.77 -8.78
CA THR A 23 6.64 -6.44 -7.47
C THR A 23 7.43 -7.74 -7.41
N GLY A 24 7.72 -8.33 -8.57
CA GLY A 24 8.31 -9.66 -8.70
C GLY A 24 7.32 -10.81 -8.51
N ILE A 25 6.05 -10.49 -8.25
CA ILE A 25 4.96 -11.45 -8.06
C ILE A 25 4.16 -11.53 -9.35
N LYS A 26 4.23 -12.68 -10.04
CA LYS A 26 3.62 -12.87 -11.38
C LYS A 26 2.13 -12.50 -11.42
N ALA A 27 1.37 -12.91 -10.40
CA ALA A 27 -0.06 -12.64 -10.33
C ALA A 27 -0.36 -11.15 -10.30
N ILE A 28 0.44 -10.37 -9.58
CA ILE A 28 0.27 -8.92 -9.45
C ILE A 28 0.77 -8.22 -10.72
N ASP A 29 2.02 -8.44 -11.10
CA ASP A 29 2.65 -7.75 -12.24
C ASP A 29 1.92 -7.98 -13.56
N SER A 30 1.27 -9.15 -13.73
CA SER A 30 0.52 -9.47 -14.94
C SER A 30 -0.94 -8.99 -14.90
N MET A 31 -1.66 -9.18 -13.80
CA MET A 31 -3.12 -8.96 -13.74
C MET A 31 -3.52 -7.67 -13.02
N ILE A 32 -2.68 -7.17 -12.12
CA ILE A 32 -2.95 -5.99 -11.28
C ILE A 32 -1.68 -5.12 -11.25
N PRO A 33 -1.22 -4.63 -12.40
CA PRO A 33 0.08 -3.95 -12.50
C PRO A 33 0.12 -2.67 -11.70
N ILE A 34 1.28 -2.40 -11.10
CA ILE A 34 1.55 -1.18 -10.35
C ILE A 34 2.55 -0.33 -11.11
N GLY A 35 2.27 0.95 -11.21
CA GLY A 35 3.20 1.92 -11.78
C GLY A 35 3.83 2.81 -10.70
N ARG A 36 5.01 3.35 -11.02
CA ARG A 36 5.71 4.28 -10.13
C ARG A 36 4.91 5.57 -9.96
N GLY A 37 4.56 5.89 -8.71
CA GLY A 37 3.69 7.02 -8.34
C GLY A 37 2.23 6.64 -8.11
N GLN A 38 1.87 5.35 -8.25
CA GLN A 38 0.53 4.83 -8.01
C GLN A 38 0.28 4.56 -6.52
N ARG A 39 -0.99 4.58 -6.13
CA ARG A 39 -1.48 4.11 -4.83
C ARG A 39 -2.25 2.82 -5.05
N GLU A 40 -1.73 1.70 -4.60
CA GLU A 40 -2.39 0.40 -4.72
C GLU A 40 -2.60 -0.21 -3.35
N LEU A 41 -3.87 -0.41 -2.99
CA LEU A 41 -4.27 -0.95 -1.70
C LEU A 41 -4.04 -2.47 -1.65
N ILE A 42 -3.45 -2.96 -0.56
CA ILE A 42 -3.43 -4.39 -0.24
C ILE A 42 -4.45 -4.61 0.87
N ILE A 43 -5.50 -5.39 0.58
CA ILE A 43 -6.64 -5.56 1.48
C ILE A 43 -7.02 -7.03 1.64
N GLY A 44 -7.40 -7.42 2.83
CA GLY A 44 -7.81 -8.78 3.17
C GLY A 44 -7.82 -9.02 4.67
N ASP A 45 -8.33 -10.18 5.07
CA ASP A 45 -8.41 -10.59 6.46
C ASP A 45 -7.03 -10.81 7.08
N ARG A 46 -7.01 -10.96 8.41
CA ARG A 46 -5.78 -11.26 9.14
C ARG A 46 -5.12 -12.54 8.60
N GLN A 47 -3.79 -12.55 8.49
CA GLN A 47 -2.98 -13.70 8.08
C GLN A 47 -3.22 -14.20 6.63
N THR A 48 -3.74 -13.37 5.73
CA THR A 48 -3.91 -13.72 4.31
C THR A 48 -2.66 -13.45 3.45
N GLY A 49 -1.56 -12.99 4.05
CA GLY A 49 -0.30 -12.73 3.33
C GLY A 49 -0.08 -11.28 2.89
N LYS A 50 -0.85 -10.30 3.39
CA LYS A 50 -0.70 -8.88 3.03
C LYS A 50 0.72 -8.35 3.25
N THR A 51 1.26 -8.54 4.44
CA THR A 51 2.63 -8.13 4.81
C THR A 51 3.68 -8.84 3.96
N VAL A 52 3.47 -10.12 3.64
CA VAL A 52 4.39 -10.91 2.79
C VAL A 52 4.48 -10.32 1.39
N ILE A 53 3.35 -9.96 0.78
CA ILE A 53 3.35 -9.29 -0.54
C ILE A 53 4.14 -7.97 -0.49
N ALA A 54 3.95 -7.18 0.55
CA ALA A 54 4.68 -5.92 0.73
C ALA A 54 6.19 -6.16 0.90
N LEU A 55 6.58 -7.14 1.71
CA LEU A 55 7.99 -7.51 1.92
C LEU A 55 8.65 -8.04 0.66
N ASP A 56 8.01 -8.95 -0.04
CA ASP A 56 8.51 -9.49 -1.30
C ASP A 56 8.68 -8.39 -2.34
N THR A 57 7.73 -7.44 -2.39
CA THR A 57 7.84 -6.27 -3.26
C THR A 57 9.07 -5.44 -2.93
N ILE A 58 9.37 -5.20 -1.65
CA ILE A 58 10.57 -4.48 -1.20
C ILE A 58 11.84 -5.26 -1.57
N ILE A 59 11.90 -6.55 -1.26
CA ILE A 59 13.05 -7.41 -1.56
C ILE A 59 13.34 -7.41 -3.07
N ASN A 60 12.29 -7.46 -3.89
CA ASN A 60 12.40 -7.47 -5.34
C ASN A 60 12.76 -6.11 -5.97
N GLN A 61 12.90 -5.03 -5.17
CA GLN A 61 13.45 -3.76 -5.65
C GLN A 61 14.98 -3.74 -5.72
N LYS A 62 15.65 -4.78 -5.25
CA LYS A 62 17.12 -4.87 -5.31
C LYS A 62 17.64 -4.64 -6.74
N GLY A 63 18.53 -3.67 -6.90
CA GLY A 63 19.11 -3.31 -8.20
C GLY A 63 18.17 -2.53 -9.16
N LYS A 64 17.01 -2.08 -8.69
CA LYS A 64 16.04 -1.33 -9.52
C LYS A 64 16.03 0.18 -9.23
N ASP A 65 16.97 0.64 -8.43
CA ASP A 65 17.12 2.05 -8.05
C ASP A 65 15.86 2.66 -7.41
N VAL A 66 15.22 1.88 -6.54
CA VAL A 66 14.05 2.27 -5.76
C VAL A 66 14.40 2.26 -4.29
N ILE A 67 14.16 3.39 -3.61
CA ILE A 67 14.29 3.49 -2.16
C ILE A 67 12.97 3.04 -1.54
N CYS A 68 13.05 2.19 -0.51
CA CYS A 68 11.86 1.67 0.15
C CYS A 68 11.72 2.26 1.55
N VAL A 69 10.48 2.55 1.93
CA VAL A 69 10.11 2.94 3.30
C VAL A 69 9.03 1.99 3.79
N TYR A 70 9.28 1.31 4.88
CA TYR A 70 8.28 0.46 5.53
C TYR A 70 7.83 1.10 6.83
N VAL A 71 6.55 1.43 6.92
CA VAL A 71 5.95 2.03 8.12
C VAL A 71 5.12 0.98 8.85
N ALA A 72 5.63 0.50 9.99
CA ALA A 72 4.92 -0.42 10.87
C ALA A 72 4.10 0.37 11.90
N ILE A 73 2.77 0.21 11.87
CA ILE A 73 1.84 0.95 12.71
C ILE A 73 1.11 -0.02 13.64
N GLY A 74 1.30 0.13 14.95
CA GLY A 74 0.61 -0.68 15.95
C GLY A 74 0.93 -2.18 15.90
N GLN A 75 2.07 -2.55 15.36
CA GLN A 75 2.54 -3.94 15.31
C GLN A 75 3.31 -4.32 16.57
N LYS A 76 3.40 -5.62 16.87
CA LYS A 76 4.23 -6.13 17.95
C LYS A 76 5.72 -5.95 17.61
N ASN A 77 6.54 -5.56 18.59
CA ASN A 77 7.98 -5.40 18.40
C ASN A 77 8.66 -6.67 17.85
N SER A 78 8.21 -7.87 18.28
CA SER A 78 8.72 -9.13 17.75
C SER A 78 8.45 -9.32 16.26
N THR A 79 7.28 -8.89 15.79
CA THR A 79 6.91 -8.94 14.36
C THR A 79 7.79 -7.99 13.54
N VAL A 80 8.00 -6.77 14.04
CA VAL A 80 8.89 -5.79 13.40
C VAL A 80 10.35 -6.29 13.37
N ALA A 81 10.83 -6.89 14.45
CA ALA A 81 12.17 -7.47 14.50
C ALA A 81 12.36 -8.60 13.47
N GLN A 82 11.40 -9.50 13.33
CA GLN A 82 11.42 -10.56 12.31
C GLN A 82 11.41 -10.01 10.88
N LEU A 83 10.64 -8.96 10.64
CA LEU A 83 10.58 -8.27 9.37
C LEU A 83 11.94 -7.65 9.02
N VAL A 84 12.56 -6.93 9.95
CA VAL A 84 13.88 -6.32 9.76
C VAL A 84 14.93 -7.40 9.50
N ASP A 85 14.91 -8.52 10.26
CA ASP A 85 15.81 -9.65 10.03
C ASP A 85 15.63 -10.26 8.64
N THR A 86 14.38 -10.39 8.17
CA THR A 86 14.08 -10.88 6.83
C THR A 86 14.64 -9.93 5.76
N LEU A 87 14.43 -8.63 5.89
CA LEU A 87 14.98 -7.62 4.97
C LEU A 87 16.52 -7.65 4.98
N TYR A 88 17.13 -7.76 6.16
CA TYR A 88 18.58 -7.84 6.32
C TYR A 88 19.16 -9.07 5.62
N LYS A 89 18.61 -10.26 5.87
CA LYS A 89 19.05 -11.52 5.26
C LYS A 89 18.97 -11.52 3.73
N ASN A 90 18.03 -10.77 3.16
CA ASN A 90 17.88 -10.62 1.71
C ASN A 90 18.66 -9.42 1.13
N GLY A 91 19.43 -8.70 1.95
CA GLY A 91 20.19 -7.53 1.51
C GLY A 91 19.31 -6.34 1.09
N ALA A 92 18.10 -6.27 1.63
CA ALA A 92 17.16 -5.19 1.31
C ALA A 92 17.30 -3.99 2.26
N MET A 93 18.00 -4.13 3.37
CA MET A 93 18.24 -3.02 4.31
C MET A 93 19.13 -1.92 3.72
N ASP A 94 19.93 -2.20 2.70
CA ASP A 94 20.80 -1.22 2.06
C ASP A 94 20.01 -0.09 1.37
N TYR A 95 18.74 -0.33 1.02
CA TYR A 95 17.86 0.64 0.34
C TYR A 95 16.51 0.80 1.06
N THR A 96 16.37 0.30 2.29
CA THR A 96 15.09 0.33 3.02
C THR A 96 15.21 1.08 4.34
N ILE A 97 14.27 1.97 4.59
CA ILE A 97 14.05 2.66 5.86
C ILE A 97 12.85 2.01 6.56
N VAL A 98 13.00 1.65 7.83
CA VAL A 98 11.91 1.13 8.66
C VAL A 98 11.52 2.18 9.69
N VAL A 99 10.25 2.59 9.66
CA VAL A 99 9.65 3.49 10.64
C VAL A 99 8.66 2.69 11.47
N SER A 100 8.86 2.60 12.76
CA SER A 100 8.02 1.78 13.64
C SER A 100 7.41 2.62 14.76
N ALA A 101 6.08 2.50 14.90
CA ALA A 101 5.34 2.87 16.09
C ALA A 101 4.59 1.62 16.57
N SER A 102 5.13 0.97 17.59
CA SER A 102 4.67 -0.33 18.07
C SER A 102 3.31 -0.27 18.77
N ALA A 103 2.71 -1.44 18.99
CA ALA A 103 1.44 -1.56 19.71
C ALA A 103 1.52 -1.11 21.18
N SER A 104 2.74 -1.07 21.75
CA SER A 104 2.98 -0.59 23.12
C SER A 104 3.18 0.92 23.22
N GLU A 105 3.31 1.60 22.09
CA GLU A 105 3.49 3.05 22.08
C GLU A 105 2.14 3.79 22.15
N LEU A 106 2.21 5.03 22.60
CA LEU A 106 1.04 5.90 22.74
C LEU A 106 0.41 6.18 21.36
N ALA A 107 -0.92 6.35 21.34
CA ALA A 107 -1.67 6.64 20.13
C ALA A 107 -1.11 7.82 19.29
N PRO A 108 -0.61 8.93 19.86
CA PRO A 108 0.04 9.99 19.08
C PRO A 108 1.21 9.51 18.23
N MET A 109 2.02 8.58 18.74
CA MET A 109 3.16 8.03 17.98
C MET A 109 2.70 7.21 16.79
N GLN A 110 1.68 6.38 16.97
CA GLN A 110 1.06 5.62 15.89
C GLN A 110 0.37 6.53 14.85
N TYR A 111 -0.19 7.65 15.31
CA TYR A 111 -0.80 8.65 14.44
C TYR A 111 0.22 9.35 13.53
N ILE A 112 1.36 9.78 14.08
CA ILE A 112 2.35 10.54 13.31
C ILE A 112 3.27 9.66 12.44
N ALA A 113 3.44 8.38 12.76
CA ALA A 113 4.37 7.49 12.09
C ALA A 113 4.22 7.44 10.56
N PRO A 114 3.01 7.28 9.97
CA PRO A 114 2.88 7.25 8.52
C PRO A 114 3.21 8.59 7.86
N TYR A 115 2.91 9.70 8.49
CA TYR A 115 3.29 11.02 7.98
C TYR A 115 4.80 11.23 8.03
N SER A 116 5.46 10.76 9.09
CA SER A 116 6.92 10.79 9.21
C SER A 116 7.59 9.97 8.12
N GLY A 117 7.12 8.73 7.90
CA GLY A 117 7.61 7.87 6.81
C GLY A 117 7.39 8.48 5.43
N CYS A 118 6.21 9.08 5.21
CA CYS A 118 5.91 9.78 3.98
C CYS A 118 6.86 10.96 3.73
N ALA A 119 7.13 11.77 4.75
CA ALA A 119 8.06 12.90 4.65
C ALA A 119 9.49 12.44 4.32
N MET A 120 9.94 11.29 4.86
CA MET A 120 11.22 10.68 4.49
C MET A 120 11.23 10.25 3.02
N GLY A 121 10.16 9.61 2.54
CA GLY A 121 10.01 9.22 1.14
C GLY A 121 10.00 10.42 0.20
N GLU A 122 9.28 11.47 0.54
CA GLU A 122 9.22 12.70 -0.24
C GLU A 122 10.57 13.42 -0.35
N TYR A 123 11.43 13.30 0.66
CA TYR A 123 12.78 13.84 0.59
C TYR A 123 13.55 13.28 -0.60
N PHE A 124 13.45 11.98 -0.83
CA PHE A 124 14.10 11.33 -1.97
C PHE A 124 13.35 11.56 -3.29
N MET A 125 12.02 11.54 -3.26
CA MET A 125 11.20 11.86 -4.43
C MET A 125 11.54 13.24 -5.02
N ASN A 126 11.73 14.25 -4.16
CA ASN A 126 12.08 15.61 -4.57
C ASN A 126 13.52 15.72 -5.10
N GLN A 127 14.36 14.71 -4.89
CA GLN A 127 15.70 14.60 -5.48
C GLN A 127 15.67 13.81 -6.80
N GLY A 128 14.51 13.55 -7.37
CA GLY A 128 14.35 12.82 -8.62
C GLY A 128 14.44 11.29 -8.47
N LYS A 129 14.40 10.75 -7.25
CA LYS A 129 14.45 9.31 -7.01
C LYS A 129 13.07 8.69 -6.98
N ASP A 130 13.00 7.40 -7.27
CA ASP A 130 11.78 6.60 -7.11
C ASP A 130 11.72 5.97 -5.72
N VAL A 131 10.59 6.11 -5.06
CA VAL A 131 10.37 5.62 -3.70
C VAL A 131 9.14 4.70 -3.67
N LEU A 132 9.26 3.61 -2.93
CA LEU A 132 8.14 2.75 -2.56
C LEU A 132 7.90 2.90 -1.06
N ILE A 133 6.67 3.23 -0.67
CA ILE A 133 6.29 3.29 0.74
C ILE A 133 5.16 2.29 1.04
N VAL A 134 5.33 1.54 2.12
CA VAL A 134 4.34 0.60 2.65
C VAL A 134 3.81 1.13 3.98
N TYR A 135 2.50 1.15 4.15
CA TYR A 135 1.85 1.49 5.43
C TYR A 135 1.16 0.24 5.98
N ASP A 136 1.77 -0.40 6.96
CA ASP A 136 1.29 -1.64 7.56
C ASP A 136 0.93 -1.45 9.05
N ASP A 137 -0.35 -1.18 9.39
CA ASP A 137 -1.49 -1.00 8.52
C ASP A 137 -2.26 0.29 8.85
N LEU A 138 -3.02 0.77 7.89
CA LEU A 138 -3.84 1.97 8.07
C LEU A 138 -5.13 1.72 8.88
N SER A 139 -5.54 0.47 9.09
CA SER A 139 -6.64 0.13 10.01
C SER A 139 -6.26 0.52 11.43
N LYS A 140 -5.06 0.17 11.88
CA LYS A 140 -4.53 0.55 13.21
C LYS A 140 -4.27 2.05 13.30
N HIS A 141 -3.84 2.68 12.21
CA HIS A 141 -3.71 4.14 12.15
C HIS A 141 -5.05 4.84 12.42
N ALA A 142 -6.13 4.37 11.79
CA ALA A 142 -7.47 4.90 12.04
C ALA A 142 -7.92 4.68 13.50
N VAL A 143 -7.62 3.52 14.08
CA VAL A 143 -7.93 3.23 15.50
C VAL A 143 -7.17 4.18 16.45
N ALA A 144 -5.89 4.44 16.19
CA ALA A 144 -5.11 5.40 16.96
C ALA A 144 -5.70 6.80 16.87
N TYR A 145 -6.12 7.24 15.69
CA TYR A 145 -6.77 8.54 15.50
C TYR A 145 -8.14 8.64 16.19
N ARG A 146 -8.92 7.55 16.15
CA ARG A 146 -10.17 7.45 16.91
C ARG A 146 -9.93 7.60 18.41
N ALA A 147 -8.94 6.91 18.97
CA ALA A 147 -8.57 7.00 20.36
C ALA A 147 -8.20 8.44 20.77
N LEU A 148 -7.36 9.11 19.98
CA LEU A 148 -7.00 10.51 20.19
C LEU A 148 -8.22 11.43 20.15
N SER A 149 -9.07 11.26 19.14
CA SER A 149 -10.28 12.09 18.97
C SER A 149 -11.26 11.96 20.14
N LEU A 150 -11.45 10.74 20.64
CA LEU A 150 -12.30 10.49 21.81
C LEU A 150 -11.70 11.07 23.09
N LEU A 151 -10.37 11.01 23.27
CA LEU A 151 -9.69 11.60 24.44
C LEU A 151 -9.87 13.12 24.50
N ILE A 152 -9.83 13.81 23.38
CA ILE A 152 -10.08 15.26 23.30
C ILE A 152 -11.58 15.59 23.14
N ARG A 153 -12.46 14.61 23.36
CA ARG A 153 -13.93 14.75 23.36
C ARG A 153 -14.51 15.27 22.04
N ARG A 154 -13.90 14.95 20.91
CA ARG A 154 -14.52 15.20 19.61
C ARG A 154 -15.75 14.29 19.43
N PRO A 155 -16.85 14.80 18.86
CA PRO A 155 -18.07 14.00 18.68
C PRO A 155 -17.78 12.81 17.77
N PRO A 156 -18.14 11.57 18.18
CA PRO A 156 -17.98 10.39 17.34
C PRO A 156 -19.03 10.32 16.22
N GLY A 157 -18.60 9.86 15.06
CA GLY A 157 -19.46 9.51 13.94
C GLY A 157 -19.64 7.99 13.77
N ARG A 158 -19.73 7.53 12.54
CA ARG A 158 -19.87 6.10 12.22
C ARG A 158 -18.73 5.28 12.83
N GLU A 159 -19.05 4.17 13.47
CA GLU A 159 -18.11 3.28 14.16
C GLU A 159 -17.21 4.00 15.19
N ALA A 160 -17.74 5.07 15.76
CA ALA A 160 -17.05 5.96 16.69
C ALA A 160 -15.82 6.70 16.12
N TYR A 161 -15.61 6.67 14.81
CA TYR A 161 -14.57 7.47 14.16
C TYR A 161 -14.98 8.95 14.10
N PRO A 162 -14.03 9.89 14.19
CA PRO A 162 -14.33 11.31 13.98
C PRO A 162 -14.73 11.57 12.52
N GLY A 163 -15.50 12.63 12.28
CA GLY A 163 -16.04 12.96 10.96
C GLY A 163 -14.97 13.21 9.87
N ASP A 164 -13.74 13.49 10.25
CA ASP A 164 -12.62 13.75 9.36
C ASP A 164 -11.67 12.54 9.14
N VAL A 165 -12.10 11.32 9.50
CA VAL A 165 -11.26 10.13 9.32
C VAL A 165 -10.96 9.84 7.84
N PHE A 166 -11.84 10.21 6.92
CA PHE A 166 -11.53 10.15 5.49
C PHE A 166 -10.33 11.04 5.15
N TYR A 167 -10.31 12.25 5.66
CA TYR A 167 -9.22 13.21 5.45
C TYR A 167 -7.90 12.74 6.08
N LEU A 168 -7.94 11.97 7.16
CA LEU A 168 -6.75 11.33 7.76
C LEU A 168 -5.94 10.55 6.73
N HIS A 169 -6.60 9.71 5.93
CA HIS A 169 -5.96 8.86 4.94
C HIS A 169 -5.79 9.56 3.59
N SER A 170 -6.74 10.40 3.17
CA SER A 170 -6.63 11.08 1.88
C SER A 170 -5.46 12.06 1.83
N ARG A 171 -5.25 12.87 2.88
CA ARG A 171 -4.10 13.80 2.92
C ARG A 171 -2.74 13.10 2.99
N LEU A 172 -2.70 11.85 3.48
CA LEU A 172 -1.51 11.02 3.47
C LEU A 172 -1.26 10.41 2.08
N LEU A 173 -2.27 9.74 1.52
CA LEU A 173 -2.14 8.94 0.30
C LEU A 173 -2.06 9.81 -0.96
N GLU A 174 -2.68 10.98 -0.97
CA GLU A 174 -2.55 11.94 -2.07
C GLU A 174 -1.13 12.49 -2.26
N ARG A 175 -0.27 12.36 -1.27
CA ARG A 175 1.15 12.72 -1.35
C ARG A 175 1.94 11.77 -2.25
N ALA A 176 1.44 10.54 -2.45
CA ALA A 176 2.00 9.59 -3.41
C ALA A 176 1.66 10.04 -4.83
N ALA A 177 2.69 10.29 -5.63
CA ALA A 177 2.55 10.79 -6.99
C ALA A 177 3.83 10.51 -7.79
N ARG A 178 3.74 10.67 -9.11
CA ARG A 178 4.88 10.83 -9.98
C ARG A 178 5.01 12.32 -10.33
N LEU A 179 6.18 12.89 -10.11
CA LEU A 179 6.44 14.28 -10.43
C LEU A 179 6.79 14.46 -11.90
N ALA A 180 6.41 15.62 -12.45
CA ALA A 180 6.85 16.04 -13.76
C ALA A 180 8.37 16.35 -13.76
N PRO A 181 9.06 16.23 -14.91
CA PRO A 181 10.51 16.46 -14.98
C PRO A 181 10.96 17.81 -14.43
N GLU A 182 10.14 18.84 -14.61
CA GLU A 182 10.37 20.21 -14.14
C GLU A 182 10.42 20.29 -12.60
N TYR A 183 9.80 19.31 -11.92
CA TYR A 183 9.75 19.17 -10.45
C TYR A 183 10.64 18.03 -9.94
N GLY A 184 11.65 17.63 -10.74
CA GLY A 184 12.61 16.59 -10.37
C GLY A 184 12.34 15.21 -10.94
N GLY A 185 11.14 14.92 -11.42
CA GLY A 185 10.80 13.65 -12.10
C GLY A 185 10.75 12.40 -11.23
N GLY A 186 10.93 12.53 -9.90
CA GLY A 186 10.85 11.42 -8.96
C GLY A 186 9.44 10.90 -8.76
N SER A 187 9.31 9.78 -8.04
CA SER A 187 8.02 9.20 -7.70
C SER A 187 7.95 8.68 -6.28
N LEU A 188 6.74 8.68 -5.72
CA LEU A 188 6.39 8.01 -4.47
C LEU A 188 5.21 7.10 -4.74
N THR A 189 5.45 5.79 -4.69
CA THR A 189 4.44 4.74 -4.86
C THR A 189 3.99 4.25 -3.51
N ALA A 190 2.70 4.26 -3.22
CA ALA A 190 2.17 3.85 -1.93
C ALA A 190 1.46 2.50 -2.00
N LEU A 191 1.81 1.61 -1.09
CA LEU A 191 1.12 0.36 -0.81
C LEU A 191 0.52 0.41 0.61
N PRO A 192 -0.64 1.05 0.80
CA PRO A 192 -1.36 0.97 2.05
C PRO A 192 -1.92 -0.45 2.26
N ILE A 193 -1.91 -0.90 3.51
CA ILE A 193 -2.51 -2.17 3.92
C ILE A 193 -3.71 -1.87 4.78
N ILE A 194 -4.83 -2.55 4.50
CA ILE A 194 -6.06 -2.55 5.28
C ILE A 194 -6.40 -3.99 5.69
N GLU A 195 -6.71 -4.16 6.96
CA GLU A 195 -7.22 -5.42 7.49
C GLU A 195 -8.76 -5.40 7.49
N THR A 196 -9.37 -6.42 6.86
CA THR A 196 -10.81 -6.65 6.91
C THR A 196 -11.16 -7.70 7.97
N GLN A 197 -12.43 -7.79 8.30
CA GLN A 197 -13.01 -8.85 9.12
C GLN A 197 -14.03 -9.62 8.28
N ALA A 198 -13.87 -10.93 8.19
CA ALA A 198 -14.71 -11.81 7.38
C ALA A 198 -14.90 -11.36 5.92
N GLY A 199 -13.85 -10.79 5.33
CA GLY A 199 -13.87 -10.31 3.94
C GLY A 199 -14.74 -9.07 3.70
N ASP A 200 -15.23 -8.39 4.76
CA ASP A 200 -16.11 -7.23 4.62
C ASP A 200 -15.35 -5.99 4.13
N VAL A 201 -15.43 -5.75 2.84
CA VAL A 201 -14.89 -4.55 2.19
C VAL A 201 -15.85 -3.36 2.25
N SER A 202 -17.09 -3.56 2.73
CA SER A 202 -18.11 -2.51 2.87
C SER A 202 -18.02 -1.74 4.19
N ALA A 203 -17.16 -2.17 5.12
CA ALA A 203 -16.88 -1.47 6.36
C ALA A 203 -16.31 -0.06 6.11
N TYR A 204 -16.41 0.79 7.12
CA TYR A 204 -16.17 2.24 6.93
C TYR A 204 -14.75 2.56 6.46
N ILE A 205 -13.72 2.06 7.14
CA ILE A 205 -12.32 2.35 6.79
C ILE A 205 -11.91 1.69 5.46
N PRO A 206 -12.21 0.41 5.19
CA PRO A 206 -11.97 -0.20 3.87
C PRO A 206 -12.56 0.62 2.72
N THR A 207 -13.83 0.99 2.80
CA THR A 207 -14.53 1.77 1.76
C THR A 207 -13.84 3.10 1.49
N ASN A 208 -13.43 3.81 2.55
CA ASN A 208 -12.71 5.08 2.41
C ASN A 208 -11.39 4.90 1.66
N VAL A 209 -10.57 3.92 2.04
CA VAL A 209 -9.25 3.73 1.43
C VAL A 209 -9.35 3.20 0.00
N ILE A 210 -10.32 2.33 -0.31
CA ILE A 210 -10.62 1.90 -1.68
C ILE A 210 -10.93 3.10 -2.58
N SER A 211 -11.68 4.09 -2.09
CA SER A 211 -12.02 5.29 -2.87
C SER A 211 -10.85 6.25 -3.08
N ILE A 212 -9.88 6.29 -2.15
CA ILE A 212 -8.71 7.16 -2.23
C ILE A 212 -7.64 6.57 -3.17
N THR A 213 -7.51 5.25 -3.22
CA THR A 213 -6.45 4.55 -3.96
C THR A 213 -6.80 4.36 -5.44
N ASP A 214 -5.79 4.06 -6.26
CA ASP A 214 -5.94 3.84 -7.70
C ASP A 214 -6.26 2.37 -8.05
N GLY A 215 -6.55 1.57 -7.06
CA GLY A 215 -6.94 0.18 -7.15
C GLY A 215 -6.65 -0.59 -5.87
N GLN A 216 -6.99 -1.88 -5.89
CA GLN A 216 -6.77 -2.77 -4.76
C GLN A 216 -6.37 -4.18 -5.20
N ILE A 217 -5.50 -4.78 -4.38
CA ILE A 217 -5.15 -6.20 -4.40
C ILE A 217 -5.93 -6.85 -3.25
N PHE A 218 -6.95 -7.60 -3.57
CA PHE A 218 -7.78 -8.28 -2.60
C PHE A 218 -7.27 -9.70 -2.31
N LEU A 219 -6.96 -9.98 -1.05
CA LEU A 219 -6.52 -11.29 -0.59
C LEU A 219 -7.68 -12.00 0.12
N GLU A 220 -7.97 -13.19 -0.34
CA GLU A 220 -9.13 -13.98 0.08
C GLU A 220 -8.70 -15.13 1.01
N THR A 221 -9.38 -15.25 2.14
CA THR A 221 -9.08 -16.25 3.16
C THR A 221 -9.27 -17.67 2.63
N GLU A 222 -10.30 -17.93 1.83
CA GLU A 222 -10.58 -19.24 1.25
C GLU A 222 -9.47 -19.69 0.30
N LEU A 223 -8.93 -18.77 -0.53
CA LEU A 223 -7.78 -19.06 -1.39
C LEU A 223 -6.53 -19.40 -0.57
N PHE A 224 -6.29 -18.66 0.51
CA PHE A 224 -5.17 -18.91 1.40
C PHE A 224 -5.25 -20.29 2.05
N HIS A 225 -6.42 -20.66 2.57
CA HIS A 225 -6.65 -21.97 3.20
C HIS A 225 -6.60 -23.12 2.20
N SER A 226 -6.94 -22.88 0.94
CA SER A 226 -6.81 -23.89 -0.14
C SER A 226 -5.37 -24.02 -0.68
N GLY A 227 -4.41 -23.29 -0.10
CA GLY A 227 -2.99 -23.36 -0.48
C GLY A 227 -2.64 -22.57 -1.75
N ILE A 228 -3.55 -21.73 -2.26
CA ILE A 228 -3.28 -20.84 -3.40
C ILE A 228 -2.55 -19.60 -2.91
N MET A 229 -1.27 -19.48 -3.28
CA MET A 229 -0.42 -18.36 -2.85
C MET A 229 0.26 -17.70 -4.06
N PRO A 230 0.24 -16.34 -4.12
CA PRO A 230 -0.50 -15.43 -3.24
C PRO A 230 -2.02 -15.60 -3.37
N ALA A 231 -2.74 -15.41 -2.26
CA ALA A 231 -4.19 -15.60 -2.18
C ALA A 231 -4.98 -14.45 -2.85
N VAL A 232 -4.51 -14.00 -3.99
CA VAL A 232 -5.09 -12.86 -4.73
C VAL A 232 -6.33 -13.29 -5.48
N ASN A 233 -7.44 -12.60 -5.24
CA ASN A 233 -8.65 -12.74 -6.06
C ASN A 233 -8.61 -11.76 -7.23
N PRO A 234 -8.38 -12.21 -8.47
CA PRO A 234 -8.28 -11.32 -9.63
C PRO A 234 -9.62 -10.75 -10.08
N GLY A 235 -10.74 -11.34 -9.66
CA GLY A 235 -12.09 -10.89 -10.02
C GLY A 235 -12.43 -9.53 -9.41
N ILE A 236 -12.06 -9.33 -8.15
CA ILE A 236 -12.34 -8.10 -7.39
C ILE A 236 -11.10 -7.23 -7.18
N SER A 237 -9.94 -7.70 -7.61
CA SER A 237 -8.70 -6.90 -7.63
C SER A 237 -8.62 -6.06 -8.89
N VAL A 238 -8.25 -4.79 -8.74
CA VAL A 238 -8.26 -3.80 -9.82
C VAL A 238 -7.01 -2.92 -9.73
N SER A 239 -6.44 -2.59 -10.90
CA SER A 239 -5.47 -1.52 -11.06
C SER A 239 -6.00 -0.55 -12.13
N ARG A 240 -6.38 0.66 -11.73
CA ARG A 240 -7.01 1.64 -12.63
C ARG A 240 -6.01 2.37 -13.52
N VAL A 241 -4.79 2.53 -13.06
CA VAL A 241 -3.76 3.31 -13.79
C VAL A 241 -2.52 2.48 -14.17
N GLY A 242 -2.24 1.39 -13.48
CA GLY A 242 -1.03 0.59 -13.65
C GLY A 242 -0.89 -0.06 -15.03
N GLY A 243 -2.00 -0.30 -15.72
CA GLY A 243 -1.99 -0.80 -17.10
C GLY A 243 -1.24 0.12 -18.07
N ASN A 244 -1.20 1.42 -17.80
CA ASN A 244 -0.46 2.40 -18.61
C ASN A 244 1.06 2.32 -18.39
N ALA A 245 1.49 1.74 -17.29
CA ALA A 245 2.89 1.51 -16.97
C ALA A 245 3.43 0.18 -17.54
N GLN A 246 2.57 -0.75 -17.96
CA GLN A 246 3.01 -2.02 -18.54
C GLN A 246 3.73 -1.83 -19.87
N ILE A 247 4.80 -2.58 -20.07
CA ILE A 247 5.45 -2.68 -21.39
C ILE A 247 4.51 -3.35 -22.40
N LYS A 248 4.68 -3.06 -23.68
CA LYS A 248 3.79 -3.53 -24.76
C LYS A 248 3.57 -5.06 -24.74
N ALA A 249 4.63 -5.84 -24.52
CA ALA A 249 4.56 -7.30 -24.46
C ALA A 249 3.64 -7.77 -23.30
N MET A 250 3.85 -7.23 -22.09
CA MET A 250 3.03 -7.55 -20.93
C MET A 250 1.55 -7.15 -21.14
N LYS A 251 1.31 -5.96 -21.65
CA LYS A 251 -0.04 -5.46 -21.93
C LYS A 251 -0.81 -6.34 -22.92
N LYS A 252 -0.11 -6.92 -23.92
CA LYS A 252 -0.71 -7.83 -24.90
C LYS A 252 -1.16 -9.17 -24.28
N VAL A 253 -0.45 -9.66 -23.28
CA VAL A 253 -0.71 -10.96 -22.63
C VAL A 253 -1.65 -10.83 -21.45
N SER A 254 -1.52 -9.81 -20.65
CA SER A 254 -2.19 -9.67 -19.35
C SER A 254 -3.71 -9.67 -19.42
N GLY A 255 -4.30 -9.00 -20.41
CA GLY A 255 -5.75 -8.96 -20.58
C GLY A 255 -6.36 -10.33 -20.83
N ARG A 256 -5.74 -11.14 -21.68
CA ARG A 256 -6.16 -12.52 -21.97
C ARG A 256 -5.95 -13.43 -20.76
N LEU A 257 -4.84 -13.27 -20.03
CA LEU A 257 -4.53 -14.06 -18.86
C LEU A 257 -5.56 -13.82 -17.74
N LYS A 258 -5.90 -12.56 -17.46
CA LYS A 258 -6.88 -12.24 -16.42
C LYS A 258 -8.24 -12.83 -16.75
N LEU A 259 -8.70 -12.73 -18.00
CA LEU A 259 -9.95 -13.30 -18.46
C LEU A 259 -9.98 -14.82 -18.32
N ALA A 260 -8.95 -15.50 -18.85
CA ALA A 260 -8.82 -16.95 -18.79
C ALA A 260 -8.79 -17.47 -17.35
N TYR A 261 -8.06 -16.78 -16.46
CA TYR A 261 -8.00 -17.15 -15.05
C TYR A 261 -9.35 -16.95 -14.34
N SER A 262 -10.06 -15.87 -14.64
CA SER A 262 -11.40 -15.65 -14.09
C SER A 262 -12.38 -16.75 -14.55
N GLN A 263 -12.37 -17.13 -15.80
CA GLN A 263 -13.18 -18.23 -16.34
C GLN A 263 -12.79 -19.58 -15.70
N TYR A 264 -11.52 -19.86 -15.52
CA TYR A 264 -11.06 -21.06 -14.82
C TYR A 264 -11.60 -21.12 -13.40
N ARG A 265 -11.54 -20.03 -12.66
CA ARG A 265 -12.04 -19.92 -11.29
C ARG A 265 -13.55 -20.16 -11.20
N GLU A 266 -14.29 -19.60 -12.16
CA GLU A 266 -15.74 -19.81 -12.25
C GLU A 266 -16.07 -21.29 -12.49
N LEU A 267 -15.40 -21.92 -13.43
CA LEU A 267 -15.60 -23.35 -13.72
C LEU A 267 -15.18 -24.25 -12.56
N GLN A 268 -14.12 -23.90 -11.83
CA GLN A 268 -13.65 -24.66 -10.67
C GLN A 268 -14.70 -24.71 -9.56
N SER A 269 -15.57 -23.71 -9.45
CA SER A 269 -16.65 -23.69 -8.46
C SER A 269 -17.77 -24.68 -8.77
N PHE A 270 -17.81 -25.21 -10.00
CA PHE A 270 -18.79 -26.22 -10.44
C PHE A 270 -18.22 -27.65 -10.51
N ALA A 271 -16.92 -27.82 -10.29
CA ALA A 271 -16.25 -29.13 -10.31
C ALA A 271 -16.06 -29.68 -8.89
#